data_982a9c075702a4e78f95681b3191d931
#
_entry.id   982a9c075702a4e78f95681b3191d931
#
_cell.length_a   1.000
_cell.length_b   1.000
_cell.length_c   1.000
_cell.angle_alpha   90.00
_cell.angle_beta   90.00
_cell.angle_gamma   90.00
#
_symmetry.space_group_name_H-M   'P 1'
#
loop_
_entity.id
_entity.type
_entity.pdbx_description
1 polymer ?
#
loop_
_entity_poly.entity_id
_entity_poly.type
_entity_poly.pdbx_seq_one_letter_code
_entity_poly.pdbx_strand_id
1 'polypeptide(L)'
;PIIPIGLACAAISSALGSIIIAPRTLQALGNDSVFPFQRLNKWFKKLRKKDNEPINGSIITVIISFFFIFIGDINFVAQIISMFFIVTYGAICLVSFFEHLSADPSYRPTFKSKWYFSLLGAILSFYLMFKMNTPYALLAISTMILIYYYISWKNKEDIGLVKLFKGVIFQLSRHLQIYLQKKDGNQSQSSWRPFLICVSEDSMDSRDSFDLVRWISHKYGFGTYMHYLNGYLSKKTYQESKEIQNKLLKLAEGNNSRVYIDTIISPSYTSALAQVIQLSGISGKGNNLILFEYESTQTEELQKIIDNFQLLKATEFDVCILRKSFRSFGNKKSIHIW
;
A
#
# COMPACT_ATOMS: atom_id res chain seq x y z
N PRO A 1 -22.31 -51.24 -18.10
CA PRO A 1 -20.86 -51.57 -18.05
C PRO A 1 -19.97 -50.41 -18.58
N ILE A 2 -20.43 -49.63 -19.56
CA ILE A 2 -19.61 -48.57 -20.22
C ILE A 2 -19.35 -47.38 -19.29
N ILE A 3 -20.33 -46.97 -18.48
CA ILE A 3 -20.23 -45.78 -17.58
C ILE A 3 -19.10 -45.94 -16.53
N PRO A 4 -18.99 -47.07 -15.80
CA PRO A 4 -17.88 -47.26 -14.87
C PRO A 4 -16.50 -47.26 -15.52
N ILE A 5 -16.39 -47.79 -16.73
CA ILE A 5 -15.12 -47.76 -17.48
C ILE A 5 -14.74 -46.36 -17.88
N GLY A 6 -15.70 -45.58 -18.39
CA GLY A 6 -15.48 -44.17 -18.71
C GLY A 6 -15.05 -43.32 -17.48
N LEU A 7 -15.70 -43.58 -16.34
CA LEU A 7 -15.37 -42.90 -15.08
C LEU A 7 -13.94 -43.27 -14.61
N ALA A 8 -13.59 -44.55 -14.70
CA ALA A 8 -12.25 -45.02 -14.34
C ALA A 8 -11.17 -44.41 -15.23
N CYS A 9 -11.39 -44.38 -16.56
CA CYS A 9 -10.47 -43.72 -17.49
C CYS A 9 -10.31 -42.22 -17.20
N ALA A 10 -11.39 -41.49 -16.90
CA ALA A 10 -11.36 -40.10 -16.54
C ALA A 10 -10.59 -39.84 -15.23
N ALA A 11 -10.83 -40.69 -14.20
CA ALA A 11 -10.13 -40.60 -12.92
C ALA A 11 -8.63 -40.85 -13.07
N ILE A 12 -8.24 -41.89 -13.83
CA ILE A 12 -6.83 -42.20 -14.10
C ILE A 12 -6.15 -41.07 -14.86
N SER A 13 -6.79 -40.51 -15.88
CA SER A 13 -6.27 -39.39 -16.65
C SER A 13 -6.04 -38.14 -15.78
N SER A 14 -7.00 -37.82 -14.90
CA SER A 14 -6.88 -36.70 -13.96
C SER A 14 -5.77 -36.92 -12.93
N ALA A 15 -5.65 -38.15 -12.39
CA ALA A 15 -4.59 -38.52 -11.46
C ALA A 15 -3.20 -38.40 -12.09
N LEU A 16 -3.02 -38.90 -13.32
CA LEU A 16 -1.75 -38.78 -14.05
C LEU A 16 -1.39 -37.34 -14.32
N GLY A 17 -2.35 -36.49 -14.71
CA GLY A 17 -2.14 -35.05 -14.88
C GLY A 17 -1.65 -34.41 -13.59
N SER A 18 -2.28 -34.69 -12.47
CA SER A 18 -1.92 -34.09 -11.16
C SER A 18 -0.53 -34.53 -10.68
N ILE A 19 -0.18 -35.81 -10.86
CA ILE A 19 1.14 -36.35 -10.50
C ILE A 19 2.28 -35.70 -11.29
N ILE A 20 2.02 -35.26 -12.53
CA ILE A 20 3.01 -34.57 -13.37
C ILE A 20 3.09 -33.07 -13.04
N ILE A 21 1.95 -32.45 -12.81
CA ILE A 21 1.89 -30.98 -12.61
C ILE A 21 2.40 -30.57 -11.23
N ALA A 22 2.03 -31.29 -10.17
CA ALA A 22 2.37 -30.90 -8.79
C ALA A 22 3.89 -30.77 -8.54
N PRO A 23 4.76 -31.71 -8.96
CA PRO A 23 6.21 -31.58 -8.83
C PRO A 23 6.79 -30.36 -9.58
N ARG A 24 6.27 -30.10 -10.79
CA ARG A 24 6.73 -28.96 -11.61
C ARG A 24 6.32 -27.63 -11.01
N THR A 25 5.14 -27.55 -10.39
CA THR A 25 4.71 -26.38 -9.63
C THR A 25 5.62 -26.11 -8.43
N LEU A 26 5.96 -27.15 -7.67
CA LEU A 26 6.92 -27.05 -6.56
C LEU A 26 8.31 -26.59 -7.03
N GLN A 27 8.75 -27.09 -8.18
CA GLN A 27 10.01 -26.64 -8.81
C GLN A 27 9.95 -25.17 -9.21
N ALA A 28 8.87 -24.72 -9.84
CA ALA A 28 8.69 -23.33 -10.24
C ALA A 28 8.73 -22.40 -9.01
N LEU A 29 8.01 -22.73 -7.95
CA LEU A 29 8.06 -22.01 -6.66
C LEU A 29 9.49 -21.98 -6.08
N GLY A 30 10.23 -23.07 -6.20
CA GLY A 30 11.64 -23.12 -5.81
C GLY A 30 12.50 -22.18 -6.67
N ASN A 31 12.28 -22.12 -7.99
CA ASN A 31 13.00 -21.24 -8.91
C ASN A 31 12.75 -19.76 -8.59
N ASP A 32 11.52 -19.41 -8.29
CA ASP A 32 11.11 -18.06 -7.92
C ASP A 32 11.49 -17.71 -6.48
N SER A 33 12.18 -18.63 -5.77
CA SER A 33 12.65 -18.44 -4.39
C SER A 33 11.53 -18.06 -3.41
N VAL A 34 10.32 -18.57 -3.63
CA VAL A 34 9.12 -18.27 -2.83
C VAL A 34 9.24 -18.84 -1.40
N PHE A 35 9.91 -19.98 -1.23
CA PHE A 35 10.05 -20.57 0.10
C PHE A 35 11.01 -19.77 0.99
N PRO A 36 10.71 -19.63 2.30
CA PRO A 36 11.49 -18.78 3.21
C PRO A 36 12.92 -19.30 3.47
N PHE A 37 13.19 -20.58 3.22
CA PHE A 37 14.52 -21.19 3.39
C PHE A 37 15.20 -21.39 2.05
N GLN A 38 16.35 -20.78 1.84
CA GLN A 38 17.14 -20.97 0.63
C GLN A 38 17.52 -22.43 0.36
N ARG A 39 17.63 -23.26 1.44
CA ARG A 39 17.88 -24.70 1.31
C ARG A 39 16.72 -25.42 0.63
N LEU A 40 15.48 -25.08 0.98
CA LEU A 40 14.27 -25.64 0.36
C LEU A 40 14.17 -25.21 -1.11
N ASN A 41 14.42 -23.92 -1.41
CA ASN A 41 14.44 -23.46 -2.80
C ASN A 41 15.46 -24.22 -3.64
N LYS A 42 16.69 -24.39 -3.15
CA LYS A 42 17.74 -25.17 -3.84
C LYS A 42 17.36 -26.64 -3.98
N TRP A 43 16.68 -27.22 -2.99
CA TRP A 43 16.25 -28.61 -2.99
C TRP A 43 15.17 -28.86 -4.03
N PHE A 44 14.16 -28.00 -4.13
CA PHE A 44 13.11 -28.10 -5.16
C PHE A 44 13.61 -27.77 -6.57
N LYS A 45 14.63 -26.89 -6.73
CA LYS A 45 15.26 -26.60 -8.03
C LYS A 45 15.97 -27.78 -8.65
N LYS A 46 16.34 -28.80 -7.86
CA LYS A 46 17.18 -29.89 -8.32
C LYS A 46 16.42 -30.78 -9.31
N LEU A 47 16.93 -30.83 -10.52
CA LEU A 47 16.44 -31.71 -11.61
C LEU A 47 17.27 -32.96 -11.75
N ARG A 48 16.67 -34.02 -12.29
CA ARG A 48 17.37 -35.21 -12.73
C ARG A 48 18.14 -34.89 -14.03
N LYS A 49 19.43 -35.15 -14.07
CA LYS A 49 20.28 -34.87 -15.23
C LYS A 49 19.86 -35.55 -16.53
N LYS A 50 19.15 -36.71 -16.44
CA LYS A 50 18.76 -37.52 -17.60
C LYS A 50 17.49 -37.02 -18.28
N ASP A 51 16.48 -36.67 -17.50
CA ASP A 51 15.13 -36.41 -18.02
C ASP A 51 14.59 -35.01 -17.66
N ASN A 52 15.40 -34.20 -17.01
CA ASN A 52 15.03 -32.85 -16.51
C ASN A 52 13.75 -32.85 -15.64
N GLU A 53 13.51 -33.95 -14.89
CA GLU A 53 12.35 -34.04 -14.02
C GLU A 53 12.68 -33.63 -12.56
N PRO A 54 11.73 -33.01 -11.85
CA PRO A 54 11.90 -32.54 -10.47
C PRO A 54 11.73 -33.70 -9.47
N ILE A 55 12.80 -34.45 -9.20
CA ILE A 55 12.77 -35.63 -8.34
C ILE A 55 12.21 -35.32 -6.95
N ASN A 56 12.69 -34.23 -6.34
CA ASN A 56 12.34 -33.88 -4.97
C ASN A 56 10.86 -33.48 -4.84
N GLY A 57 10.34 -32.79 -5.84
CA GLY A 57 8.92 -32.47 -5.94
C GLY A 57 8.07 -33.75 -6.08
N SER A 58 8.53 -34.69 -6.94
CA SER A 58 7.85 -35.97 -7.15
C SER A 58 7.79 -36.81 -5.87
N ILE A 59 8.89 -36.87 -5.10
CA ILE A 59 8.92 -37.60 -3.82
C ILE A 59 7.87 -37.06 -2.86
N ILE A 60 7.81 -35.72 -2.68
CA ILE A 60 6.80 -35.12 -1.80
C ILE A 60 5.38 -35.40 -2.30
N THR A 61 5.13 -35.24 -3.60
CA THR A 61 3.81 -35.52 -4.18
C THR A 61 3.38 -36.96 -3.90
N VAL A 62 4.28 -37.93 -4.07
CA VAL A 62 4.02 -39.33 -3.79
C VAL A 62 3.74 -39.58 -2.30
N ILE A 63 4.54 -39.00 -1.40
CA ILE A 63 4.33 -39.12 0.06
C ILE A 63 2.95 -38.58 0.45
N ILE A 64 2.57 -37.39 -0.05
CA ILE A 64 1.25 -36.80 0.23
C ILE A 64 0.13 -37.67 -0.32
N SER A 65 0.28 -38.23 -1.54
CA SER A 65 -0.72 -39.14 -2.12
C SER A 65 -0.90 -40.38 -1.29
N PHE A 66 0.19 -41.01 -0.85
CA PHE A 66 0.13 -42.20 0.04
C PHE A 66 -0.54 -41.85 1.38
N PHE A 67 -0.25 -40.70 1.95
CA PHE A 67 -0.89 -40.29 3.20
C PHE A 67 -2.42 -40.23 3.07
N PHE A 68 -2.96 -39.67 1.99
CA PHE A 68 -4.40 -39.63 1.75
C PHE A 68 -5.00 -41.00 1.42
N ILE A 69 -4.26 -41.87 0.72
CA ILE A 69 -4.68 -43.22 0.46
C ILE A 69 -4.79 -44.03 1.78
N PHE A 70 -3.87 -43.85 2.71
CA PHE A 70 -3.89 -44.48 4.04
C PHE A 70 -5.09 -44.09 4.90
N ILE A 71 -5.62 -42.84 4.76
CA ILE A 71 -6.83 -42.41 5.47
C ILE A 71 -8.04 -43.25 5.03
N GLY A 72 -8.12 -43.68 3.78
CA GLY A 72 -9.13 -44.62 3.27
C GLY A 72 -10.56 -44.05 3.16
N ASP A 73 -10.83 -42.83 3.62
CA ASP A 73 -12.16 -42.20 3.52
C ASP A 73 -12.24 -41.32 2.28
N ILE A 74 -12.88 -41.82 1.25
CA ILE A 74 -13.05 -41.11 -0.04
C ILE A 74 -13.87 -39.81 0.14
N ASN A 75 -14.88 -39.78 1.00
CA ASN A 75 -15.72 -38.60 1.21
C ASN A 75 -14.92 -37.47 1.89
N PHE A 76 -14.11 -37.82 2.89
CA PHE A 76 -13.22 -36.89 3.56
C PHE A 76 -12.21 -36.26 2.58
N VAL A 77 -11.54 -37.11 1.79
CA VAL A 77 -10.58 -36.64 0.78
C VAL A 77 -11.24 -35.76 -0.27
N ALA A 78 -12.43 -36.17 -0.78
CA ALA A 78 -13.17 -35.38 -1.77
C ALA A 78 -13.59 -34.00 -1.24
N GLN A 79 -14.01 -33.91 0.03
CA GLN A 79 -14.36 -32.63 0.65
C GLN A 79 -13.16 -31.70 0.76
N ILE A 80 -12.02 -32.20 1.22
CA ILE A 80 -10.78 -31.42 1.31
C ILE A 80 -10.36 -30.89 -0.06
N ILE A 81 -10.28 -31.79 -1.05
CA ILE A 81 -9.89 -31.42 -2.42
C ILE A 81 -10.83 -30.35 -2.98
N SER A 82 -12.14 -30.56 -2.85
CA SER A 82 -13.14 -29.60 -3.33
C SER A 82 -12.97 -28.22 -2.70
N MET A 83 -12.72 -28.15 -1.38
CA MET A 83 -12.49 -26.89 -0.69
C MET A 83 -11.24 -26.15 -1.18
N PHE A 84 -10.12 -26.87 -1.35
CA PHE A 84 -8.90 -26.26 -1.86
C PHE A 84 -9.04 -25.78 -3.32
N PHE A 85 -9.78 -26.51 -4.16
CA PHE A 85 -10.09 -26.06 -5.51
C PHE A 85 -10.91 -24.76 -5.50
N ILE A 86 -12.02 -24.72 -4.75
CA ILE A 86 -12.89 -23.55 -4.68
C ILE A 86 -12.14 -22.33 -4.13
N VAL A 87 -11.34 -22.51 -3.07
CA VAL A 87 -10.49 -21.43 -2.53
C VAL A 87 -9.50 -20.93 -3.57
N THR A 88 -8.84 -21.82 -4.29
CA THR A 88 -7.84 -21.46 -5.30
C THR A 88 -8.48 -20.67 -6.46
N TYR A 89 -9.60 -21.15 -7.01
CA TYR A 89 -10.30 -20.45 -8.07
C TYR A 89 -10.90 -19.12 -7.57
N GLY A 90 -11.45 -19.10 -6.37
CA GLY A 90 -11.92 -17.86 -5.73
C GLY A 90 -10.81 -16.84 -5.54
N ALA A 91 -9.62 -17.28 -5.11
CA ALA A 91 -8.45 -16.42 -4.97
C ALA A 91 -7.95 -15.89 -6.32
N ILE A 92 -7.92 -16.70 -7.36
CA ILE A 92 -7.56 -16.26 -8.73
C ILE A 92 -8.54 -15.20 -9.24
N CYS A 93 -9.84 -15.42 -9.04
CA CYS A 93 -10.86 -14.42 -9.38
C CYS A 93 -10.68 -13.12 -8.60
N LEU A 94 -10.35 -13.21 -7.31
CA LEU A 94 -10.10 -12.06 -6.46
C LEU A 94 -8.85 -11.27 -6.89
N VAL A 95 -7.76 -11.96 -7.21
CA VAL A 95 -6.55 -11.35 -7.76
C VAL A 95 -6.84 -10.66 -9.08
N SER A 96 -7.56 -11.32 -10.00
CA SER A 96 -7.98 -10.71 -11.27
C SER A 96 -8.84 -9.46 -11.07
N PHE A 97 -9.73 -9.46 -10.08
CA PHE A 97 -10.51 -8.26 -9.71
C PHE A 97 -9.61 -7.12 -9.23
N PHE A 98 -8.66 -7.38 -8.35
CA PHE A 98 -7.71 -6.36 -7.87
C PHE A 98 -6.79 -5.85 -8.98
N GLU A 99 -6.36 -6.69 -9.92
CA GLU A 99 -5.59 -6.26 -11.09
C GLU A 99 -6.37 -5.26 -11.96
N HIS A 100 -7.66 -5.52 -12.18
CA HIS A 100 -8.51 -4.58 -12.91
C HIS A 100 -8.67 -3.25 -12.15
N LEU A 101 -8.76 -3.28 -10.82
CA LEU A 101 -8.88 -2.07 -10.01
C LEU A 101 -7.56 -1.29 -9.91
N SER A 102 -6.42 -1.99 -9.86
CA SER A 102 -5.11 -1.35 -9.70
C SER A 102 -4.69 -0.56 -10.94
N ALA A 103 -5.26 -0.90 -12.11
CA ALA A 103 -4.91 -0.32 -13.41
C ALA A 103 -3.39 -0.26 -13.63
N ASP A 104 -2.67 -1.34 -13.27
CA ASP A 104 -1.22 -1.44 -13.46
C ASP A 104 -0.90 -1.42 -14.97
N PRO A 105 -0.03 -0.51 -15.44
CA PRO A 105 0.38 -0.45 -16.85
C PRO A 105 1.04 -1.73 -17.38
N SER A 106 1.58 -2.56 -16.47
CA SER A 106 2.17 -3.85 -16.83
C SER A 106 1.13 -4.94 -17.09
N TYR A 107 -0.11 -4.77 -16.61
CA TYR A 107 -1.20 -5.69 -16.83
C TYR A 107 -1.80 -5.51 -18.24
N ARG A 108 -1.36 -6.35 -19.17
CA ARG A 108 -1.81 -6.31 -20.59
C ARG A 108 -2.43 -7.65 -20.98
N PRO A 109 -3.66 -7.95 -20.52
CA PRO A 109 -4.32 -9.20 -20.88
C PRO A 109 -4.67 -9.22 -22.37
N THR A 110 -4.45 -10.35 -23.01
CA THR A 110 -4.90 -10.61 -24.40
C THR A 110 -6.43 -10.69 -24.48
N PHE A 111 -7.05 -11.18 -23.40
CA PHE A 111 -8.50 -11.24 -23.26
C PHE A 111 -8.99 -10.20 -22.24
N LYS A 112 -9.84 -9.26 -22.69
CA LYS A 112 -10.39 -8.21 -21.83
C LYS A 112 -11.71 -8.69 -21.20
N SER A 113 -11.64 -9.20 -19.99
CA SER A 113 -12.83 -9.41 -19.15
C SER A 113 -13.22 -8.13 -18.40
N LYS A 114 -14.47 -8.01 -17.99
CA LYS A 114 -14.91 -6.89 -17.15
C LYS A 114 -14.74 -7.25 -15.69
N TRP A 115 -14.32 -6.30 -14.87
CA TRP A 115 -14.00 -6.46 -13.45
C TRP A 115 -15.10 -7.15 -12.61
N TYR A 116 -16.37 -6.90 -12.96
CA TYR A 116 -17.51 -7.46 -12.22
C TYR A 116 -17.66 -8.97 -12.39
N PHE A 117 -17.22 -9.57 -13.50
CA PHE A 117 -17.22 -11.03 -13.66
C PHE A 117 -16.21 -11.68 -12.70
N SER A 118 -15.05 -11.09 -12.55
CA SER A 118 -14.04 -11.57 -11.60
C SER A 118 -14.53 -11.44 -10.15
N LEU A 119 -15.17 -10.32 -9.80
CA LEU A 119 -15.76 -10.12 -8.48
C LEU A 119 -16.88 -11.14 -8.21
N LEU A 120 -17.79 -11.33 -9.17
CA LEU A 120 -18.89 -12.29 -9.04
C LEU A 120 -18.35 -13.72 -8.88
N GLY A 121 -17.33 -14.11 -9.65
CA GLY A 121 -16.65 -15.40 -9.52
C GLY A 121 -16.06 -15.59 -8.10
N ALA A 122 -15.39 -14.58 -7.56
CA ALA A 122 -14.85 -14.62 -6.21
C ALA A 122 -15.96 -14.77 -5.15
N ILE A 123 -16.99 -13.94 -5.21
CA ILE A 123 -18.11 -13.98 -4.25
C ILE A 123 -18.82 -15.35 -4.29
N LEU A 124 -19.13 -15.86 -5.50
CA LEU A 124 -19.79 -17.15 -5.65
C LEU A 124 -18.91 -18.29 -5.13
N SER A 125 -17.60 -18.27 -5.38
CA SER A 125 -16.68 -19.29 -4.86
C SER A 125 -16.68 -19.30 -3.34
N PHE A 126 -16.53 -18.16 -2.69
CA PHE A 126 -16.59 -18.07 -1.23
C PHE A 126 -17.95 -18.48 -0.68
N TYR A 127 -19.05 -18.04 -1.29
CA TYR A 127 -20.39 -18.42 -0.88
C TYR A 127 -20.60 -19.93 -0.94
N LEU A 128 -20.26 -20.56 -2.07
CA LEU A 128 -20.40 -22.01 -2.25
C LEU A 128 -19.56 -22.80 -1.25
N MET A 129 -18.34 -22.35 -0.97
CA MET A 129 -17.45 -22.99 -0.01
C MET A 129 -18.08 -23.07 1.40
N PHE A 130 -18.64 -21.94 1.88
CA PHE A 130 -19.32 -21.93 3.18
C PHE A 130 -20.65 -22.69 3.16
N LYS A 131 -21.34 -22.72 2.03
CA LYS A 131 -22.61 -23.45 1.89
C LYS A 131 -22.41 -24.97 1.87
N MET A 132 -21.28 -25.43 1.33
CA MET A 132 -20.97 -26.87 1.27
C MET A 132 -20.58 -27.43 2.64
N ASN A 133 -19.55 -26.88 3.26
CA ASN A 133 -19.09 -27.33 4.57
C ASN A 133 -18.25 -26.25 5.27
N THR A 134 -18.84 -25.58 6.24
CA THR A 134 -18.21 -24.45 6.97
C THR A 134 -16.92 -24.83 7.70
N PRO A 135 -16.80 -25.94 8.47
CA PRO A 135 -15.55 -26.35 9.12
C PRO A 135 -14.38 -26.53 8.15
N TYR A 136 -14.58 -27.23 7.03
CA TYR A 136 -13.53 -27.43 6.03
C TYR A 136 -13.19 -26.14 5.27
N ALA A 137 -14.18 -25.26 5.06
CA ALA A 137 -13.97 -23.95 4.49
C ALA A 137 -13.04 -23.09 5.36
N LEU A 138 -13.30 -23.04 6.66
CA LEU A 138 -12.45 -22.33 7.61
C LEU A 138 -11.04 -22.93 7.68
N LEU A 139 -10.92 -24.26 7.65
CA LEU A 139 -9.63 -24.94 7.62
C LEU A 139 -8.84 -24.58 6.36
N ALA A 140 -9.46 -24.60 5.19
CA ALA A 140 -8.80 -24.27 3.94
C ALA A 140 -8.34 -22.79 3.90
N ILE A 141 -9.19 -21.85 4.31
CA ILE A 141 -8.83 -20.43 4.39
C ILE A 141 -7.72 -20.20 5.41
N SER A 142 -7.82 -20.77 6.61
CA SER A 142 -6.80 -20.61 7.64
C SER A 142 -5.45 -21.16 7.19
N THR A 143 -5.44 -22.30 6.52
CA THR A 143 -4.22 -22.88 5.94
C THR A 143 -3.61 -21.96 4.90
N MET A 144 -4.41 -21.39 3.98
CA MET A 144 -3.92 -20.43 3.00
C MET A 144 -3.34 -19.18 3.64
N ILE A 145 -4.03 -18.62 4.63
CA ILE A 145 -3.57 -17.43 5.36
C ILE A 145 -2.26 -17.71 6.10
N LEU A 146 -2.14 -18.87 6.76
CA LEU A 146 -0.93 -19.29 7.46
C LEU A 146 0.26 -19.44 6.49
N ILE A 147 0.06 -20.11 5.35
CA ILE A 147 1.09 -20.25 4.33
C ILE A 147 1.51 -18.89 3.79
N TYR A 148 0.54 -18.02 3.49
CA TYR A 148 0.82 -16.66 3.03
C TYR A 148 1.63 -15.86 4.06
N TYR A 149 1.21 -15.91 5.34
CA TYR A 149 1.90 -15.20 6.42
C TYR A 149 3.32 -15.72 6.63
N TYR A 150 3.49 -17.05 6.56
CA TYR A 150 4.79 -17.69 6.67
C TYR A 150 5.76 -17.31 5.54
N ILE A 151 5.26 -17.23 4.30
CA ILE A 151 6.05 -16.80 3.14
C ILE A 151 6.37 -15.31 3.25
N SER A 152 5.38 -14.47 3.61
CA SER A 152 5.51 -13.02 3.73
C SER A 152 6.48 -12.59 4.82
N TRP A 153 6.51 -13.31 5.94
CA TRP A 153 7.38 -12.95 7.08
C TRP A 153 8.87 -12.97 6.70
N LYS A 154 9.26 -13.85 5.84
CA LYS A 154 10.67 -14.03 5.49
C LYS A 154 11.10 -13.30 4.22
N ASN A 155 10.19 -13.08 3.30
CA ASN A 155 10.42 -12.32 2.08
C ASN A 155 9.97 -10.87 2.30
N LYS A 156 10.91 -10.01 2.73
CA LYS A 156 10.66 -8.57 2.94
C LYS A 156 10.55 -7.77 1.65
N GLU A 157 10.89 -8.35 0.50
CA GLU A 157 10.74 -7.71 -0.79
C GLU A 157 9.27 -7.75 -1.22
N ASP A 158 8.82 -6.72 -1.93
CA ASP A 158 7.42 -6.46 -2.31
C ASP A 158 6.76 -7.71 -2.92
N ILE A 159 6.05 -8.47 -2.09
CA ILE A 159 5.24 -9.60 -2.54
C ILE A 159 4.13 -9.02 -3.42
N GLY A 160 3.83 -9.69 -4.53
CA GLY A 160 2.90 -9.22 -5.56
C GLY A 160 1.56 -8.69 -5.06
N LEU A 161 1.00 -9.27 -3.97
CA LEU A 161 -0.22 -8.78 -3.32
C LEU A 161 -0.08 -7.36 -2.75
N VAL A 162 1.06 -7.03 -2.14
CA VAL A 162 1.32 -5.68 -1.61
C VAL A 162 1.34 -4.66 -2.75
N LYS A 163 1.93 -5.02 -3.89
CA LYS A 163 1.93 -4.17 -5.09
C LYS A 163 0.51 -3.94 -5.62
N LEU A 164 -0.32 -4.99 -5.66
CA LEU A 164 -1.72 -4.89 -6.06
C LEU A 164 -2.51 -3.95 -5.13
N PHE A 165 -2.37 -4.12 -3.82
CA PHE A 165 -3.04 -3.24 -2.86
C PHE A 165 -2.56 -1.79 -2.96
N LYS A 166 -1.26 -1.54 -3.16
CA LYS A 166 -0.74 -0.18 -3.42
C LYS A 166 -1.41 0.42 -4.67
N GLY A 167 -1.56 -0.34 -5.74
CA GLY A 167 -2.25 0.10 -6.96
C GLY A 167 -3.73 0.42 -6.74
N VAL A 168 -4.45 -0.42 -6.02
CA VAL A 168 -5.87 -0.20 -5.69
C VAL A 168 -6.03 1.05 -4.81
N ILE A 169 -5.19 1.21 -3.77
CA ILE A 169 -5.20 2.39 -2.91
C ILE A 169 -4.92 3.66 -3.74
N PHE A 170 -3.96 3.61 -4.64
CA PHE A 170 -3.65 4.74 -5.53
C PHE A 170 -4.86 5.14 -6.39
N GLN A 171 -5.52 4.18 -7.04
CA GLN A 171 -6.69 4.45 -7.87
C GLN A 171 -7.87 4.99 -7.05
N LEU A 172 -8.11 4.42 -5.87
CA LEU A 172 -9.14 4.89 -4.95
C LEU A 172 -8.86 6.33 -4.50
N SER A 173 -7.63 6.61 -4.08
CA SER A 173 -7.20 7.96 -3.69
C SER A 173 -7.38 8.96 -4.82
N ARG A 174 -6.98 8.59 -6.04
CA ARG A 174 -7.16 9.42 -7.23
C ARG A 174 -8.63 9.74 -7.51
N HIS A 175 -9.50 8.73 -7.45
CA HIS A 175 -10.93 8.93 -7.68
C HIS A 175 -11.56 9.81 -6.61
N LEU A 176 -11.21 9.60 -5.35
CA LEU A 176 -11.69 10.41 -4.24
C LEU A 176 -11.23 11.86 -4.34
N GLN A 177 -9.97 12.10 -4.68
CA GLN A 177 -9.42 13.45 -4.86
C GLN A 177 -10.12 14.20 -5.99
N ILE A 178 -10.28 13.55 -7.16
CA ILE A 178 -11.00 14.16 -8.31
C ILE A 178 -12.47 14.40 -7.97
N TYR A 179 -13.11 13.49 -7.25
CA TYR A 179 -14.50 13.66 -6.81
C TYR A 179 -14.65 14.85 -5.86
N LEU A 180 -13.76 15.01 -4.88
CA LEU A 180 -13.74 16.14 -3.96
C LEU A 180 -13.54 17.45 -4.71
N GLN A 181 -12.57 17.53 -5.64
CA GLN A 181 -12.31 18.70 -6.43
C GLN A 181 -13.54 19.14 -7.26
N LYS A 182 -14.23 18.20 -7.89
CA LYS A 182 -15.44 18.49 -8.68
C LYS A 182 -16.60 18.99 -7.81
N LYS A 183 -16.70 18.51 -6.56
CA LYS A 183 -17.79 18.87 -5.66
C LYS A 183 -17.57 20.21 -4.98
N ASP A 184 -16.33 20.60 -4.70
CA ASP A 184 -16.02 21.88 -4.06
C ASP A 184 -16.35 23.10 -4.96
N GLY A 185 -16.33 22.95 -6.28
CA GLY A 185 -16.76 24.01 -7.22
C GLY A 185 -18.24 24.41 -7.12
N ASN A 186 -19.07 23.64 -6.43
CA ASN A 186 -20.53 23.83 -6.37
C ASN A 186 -21.10 24.11 -4.96
N GLN A 187 -20.28 24.22 -3.92
CA GLN A 187 -20.80 24.41 -2.55
C GLN A 187 -20.15 25.57 -1.81
N SER A 188 -20.87 26.68 -1.74
CA SER A 188 -20.59 27.85 -0.88
C SER A 188 -20.83 27.63 0.63
N GLN A 189 -21.10 26.41 1.09
CA GLN A 189 -21.41 26.07 2.51
C GLN A 189 -20.63 24.84 3.02
N SER A 190 -19.37 24.65 2.64
CA SER A 190 -18.57 23.65 3.32
C SER A 190 -18.11 24.17 4.69
N SER A 191 -18.24 23.36 5.73
CA SER A 191 -17.65 23.69 7.04
C SER A 191 -16.15 23.97 6.86
N TRP A 192 -15.69 25.11 7.34
CA TRP A 192 -14.27 25.47 7.30
C TRP A 192 -13.43 24.38 7.99
N ARG A 193 -12.36 23.96 7.34
CA ARG A 193 -11.40 23.01 7.88
C ARG A 193 -9.98 23.51 7.61
N PRO A 194 -9.05 23.36 8.55
CA PRO A 194 -7.68 23.80 8.34
C PRO A 194 -6.94 22.87 7.36
N PHE A 195 -6.63 23.37 6.19
CA PHE A 195 -5.68 22.78 5.24
C PHE A 195 -4.39 23.58 5.33
N LEU A 196 -3.57 23.19 6.29
CA LEU A 196 -2.43 23.96 6.77
C LEU A 196 -1.16 23.62 5.99
N ILE A 197 -0.44 24.67 5.58
CA ILE A 197 0.92 24.56 5.05
C ILE A 197 1.89 25.31 5.97
N CYS A 198 3.01 24.67 6.28
CA CYS A 198 4.17 25.30 6.90
C CYS A 198 5.37 25.19 5.98
N VAL A 199 6.04 26.29 5.70
CA VAL A 199 7.29 26.35 4.94
C VAL A 199 8.39 26.77 5.89
N SER A 200 9.32 25.87 6.23
CA SER A 200 10.35 26.09 7.23
C SER A 200 11.75 25.87 6.66
N GLU A 201 12.70 26.74 7.04
CA GLU A 201 14.13 26.60 6.75
C GLU A 201 14.80 25.69 7.80
N ASP A 202 14.38 25.80 9.07
CA ASP A 202 15.04 25.20 10.23
C ASP A 202 14.40 23.88 10.71
N SER A 203 13.88 23.10 9.79
CA SER A 203 13.12 21.88 10.10
C SER A 203 13.87 20.83 10.94
N MET A 204 15.19 20.93 11.04
CA MET A 204 16.02 20.02 11.82
C MET A 204 16.28 20.52 13.23
N ASP A 205 16.28 21.84 13.44
CA ASP A 205 16.69 22.47 14.69
C ASP A 205 15.51 22.70 15.65
N SER A 206 14.32 22.96 15.09
CA SER A 206 13.10 23.18 15.87
C SER A 206 11.96 22.28 15.41
N ARG A 207 11.30 21.61 16.35
CA ARG A 207 10.11 20.78 16.08
C ARG A 207 8.79 21.50 16.37
N ASP A 208 8.84 22.72 16.87
CA ASP A 208 7.66 23.42 17.37
C ASP A 208 6.63 23.65 16.26
N SER A 209 7.06 24.11 15.09
CA SER A 209 6.19 24.29 13.93
C SER A 209 5.61 22.98 13.43
N PHE A 210 6.43 21.93 13.38
CA PHE A 210 5.98 20.59 12.98
C PHE A 210 4.93 20.02 13.95
N ASP A 211 5.15 20.16 15.26
CA ASP A 211 4.21 19.73 16.28
C ASP A 211 2.91 20.52 16.23
N LEU A 212 2.98 21.82 15.95
CA LEU A 212 1.78 22.67 15.78
C LEU A 212 0.99 22.27 14.54
N VAL A 213 1.67 22.03 13.40
CA VAL A 213 1.02 21.50 12.17
C VAL A 213 0.31 20.19 12.48
N ARG A 214 0.97 19.28 13.19
CA ARG A 214 0.40 18.00 13.61
C ARG A 214 -0.85 18.16 14.48
N TRP A 215 -0.85 19.11 15.41
CA TRP A 215 -1.99 19.34 16.31
C TRP A 215 -3.18 19.96 15.61
N ILE A 216 -2.97 21.00 14.82
CA ILE A 216 -4.05 21.68 14.09
C ILE A 216 -4.70 20.72 13.08
N SER A 217 -3.91 19.91 12.39
CA SER A 217 -4.39 18.97 11.35
C SER A 217 -4.90 17.65 11.88
N HIS A 218 -4.68 17.32 13.17
CA HIS A 218 -4.84 15.97 13.72
C HIS A 218 -6.18 15.29 13.44
N LYS A 219 -7.29 15.99 13.58
CA LYS A 219 -8.64 15.39 13.49
C LYS A 219 -9.50 15.99 12.38
N TYR A 220 -9.38 17.27 12.15
CA TYR A 220 -10.33 18.03 11.32
C TYR A 220 -9.75 18.56 10.04
N GLY A 221 -8.42 18.55 9.89
CA GLY A 221 -7.70 19.17 8.80
C GLY A 221 -6.68 18.27 8.12
N PHE A 222 -5.90 18.87 7.26
CA PHE A 222 -4.76 18.26 6.60
C PHE A 222 -3.54 19.18 6.77
N GLY A 223 -2.42 18.62 7.21
CA GLY A 223 -1.18 19.35 7.43
C GLY A 223 -0.12 18.96 6.43
N THR A 224 0.49 19.95 5.80
CA THR A 224 1.64 19.81 4.92
C THR A 224 2.81 20.56 5.52
N TYR A 225 3.92 19.89 5.73
CA TYR A 225 5.15 20.49 6.23
C TYR A 225 6.21 20.43 5.12
N MET A 226 6.67 21.60 4.69
CA MET A 226 7.65 21.73 3.61
C MET A 226 8.95 22.30 4.12
N HIS A 227 10.03 21.56 3.94
CA HIS A 227 11.36 22.09 4.18
C HIS A 227 11.83 22.89 2.97
N TYR A 228 12.17 24.15 3.19
CA TYR A 228 12.67 25.06 2.17
C TYR A 228 14.19 25.00 2.08
N LEU A 229 14.68 24.81 0.87
CA LEU A 229 16.09 24.88 0.50
C LEU A 229 16.33 26.08 -0.39
N ASN A 230 17.21 26.99 0.06
CA ASN A 230 17.59 28.14 -0.73
C ASN A 230 18.51 27.74 -1.88
N GLY A 231 18.13 28.07 -3.09
CA GLY A 231 18.93 27.78 -4.29
C GLY A 231 18.12 27.49 -5.54
N TYR A 232 18.85 27.17 -6.61
CA TYR A 232 18.23 26.77 -7.87
C TYR A 232 18.19 25.25 -7.99
N LEU A 233 17.17 24.73 -8.67
CA LEU A 233 17.03 23.31 -8.94
C LEU A 233 18.21 22.80 -9.77
N SER A 234 19.01 21.92 -9.20
CA SER A 234 20.15 21.25 -9.82
C SER A 234 20.21 19.80 -9.35
N LYS A 235 21.03 18.97 -10.00
CA LYS A 235 21.22 17.57 -9.57
C LYS A 235 21.71 17.49 -8.11
N LYS A 236 22.56 18.40 -7.69
CA LYS A 236 23.11 18.46 -6.32
C LYS A 236 22.04 18.84 -5.30
N THR A 237 21.33 19.95 -5.53
CA THR A 237 20.29 20.43 -4.62
C THR A 237 19.11 19.47 -4.56
N TYR A 238 18.81 18.78 -5.66
CA TYR A 238 17.77 17.74 -5.67
C TYR A 238 18.16 16.52 -4.82
N GLN A 239 19.42 16.07 -4.88
CA GLN A 239 19.89 14.97 -4.02
C GLN A 239 19.86 15.37 -2.54
N GLU A 240 20.34 16.56 -2.21
CA GLU A 240 20.29 17.12 -0.86
C GLU A 240 18.84 17.20 -0.32
N SER A 241 17.93 17.69 -1.14
CA SER A 241 16.49 17.74 -0.84
C SER A 241 15.93 16.35 -0.50
N LYS A 242 16.29 15.31 -1.27
CA LYS A 242 15.85 13.94 -1.01
C LYS A 242 16.45 13.35 0.26
N GLU A 243 17.68 13.67 0.58
CA GLU A 243 18.30 13.23 1.83
C GLU A 243 17.62 13.85 3.05
N ILE A 244 17.32 15.15 2.98
CA ILE A 244 16.58 15.86 4.04
C ILE A 244 15.18 15.31 4.18
N GLN A 245 14.46 15.12 3.07
CA GLN A 245 13.11 14.53 3.09
C GLN A 245 13.12 13.16 3.79
N ASN A 246 14.08 12.29 3.45
CA ASN A 246 14.19 10.97 4.07
C ASN A 246 14.50 11.04 5.57
N LYS A 247 15.32 12.02 6.00
CA LYS A 247 15.59 12.23 7.43
C LYS A 247 14.33 12.70 8.17
N LEU A 248 13.60 13.65 7.61
CA LEU A 248 12.34 14.15 8.19
C LEU A 248 11.27 13.08 8.29
N LEU A 249 11.12 12.25 7.24
CA LEU A 249 10.18 11.11 7.25
C LEU A 249 10.51 10.11 8.37
N LYS A 250 11.79 9.75 8.55
CA LYS A 250 12.20 8.86 9.65
C LYS A 250 11.91 9.45 11.03
N LEU A 251 12.10 10.76 11.21
CA LEU A 251 11.74 11.46 12.45
C LEU A 251 10.23 11.48 12.71
N ALA A 252 9.45 11.59 11.65
CA ALA A 252 7.98 11.58 11.72
C ALA A 252 7.39 10.19 12.00
N GLU A 253 7.99 9.12 11.46
CA GLU A 253 7.55 7.73 11.70
C GLU A 253 7.59 7.36 13.18
N GLY A 254 8.61 7.81 13.91
CA GLY A 254 8.73 7.58 15.36
C GLY A 254 7.60 8.17 16.20
N ASN A 255 6.84 9.15 15.67
CA ASN A 255 5.79 9.87 16.37
C ASN A 255 4.37 9.59 15.87
N ASN A 256 4.18 8.60 14.99
CA ASN A 256 2.88 8.27 14.36
C ASN A 256 2.17 9.52 13.79
N SER A 257 2.93 10.42 13.16
CA SER A 257 2.42 11.70 12.67
C SER A 257 1.64 11.50 11.36
N ARG A 258 0.54 12.24 11.21
CA ARG A 258 -0.30 12.27 10.00
C ARG A 258 -0.09 13.54 9.18
N VAL A 259 1.12 14.08 9.21
CA VAL A 259 1.52 15.27 8.45
C VAL A 259 2.19 14.82 7.17
N TYR A 260 1.83 15.45 6.07
CA TYR A 260 2.53 15.22 4.80
C TYR A 260 3.82 16.04 4.79
N ILE A 261 4.94 15.40 4.48
CA ILE A 261 6.27 16.00 4.50
C ILE A 261 6.84 16.02 3.09
N ASP A 262 7.26 17.19 2.65
CA ASP A 262 7.96 17.38 1.39
C ASP A 262 9.04 18.48 1.50
N THR A 263 9.75 18.73 0.42
CA THR A 263 10.81 19.73 0.33
C THR A 263 10.58 20.62 -0.88
N ILE A 264 10.96 21.87 -0.78
CA ILE A 264 10.90 22.82 -1.88
C ILE A 264 12.24 23.51 -2.07
N ILE A 265 12.71 23.59 -3.30
CA ILE A 265 13.94 24.31 -3.68
C ILE A 265 13.53 25.56 -4.43
N SER A 266 13.93 26.72 -3.93
CA SER A 266 13.60 28.00 -4.56
C SER A 266 14.67 29.04 -4.26
N PRO A 267 14.90 30.03 -5.15
CA PRO A 267 15.92 31.06 -4.97
C PRO A 267 15.58 32.08 -3.87
N SER A 268 14.33 32.15 -3.44
CA SER A 268 13.90 33.01 -2.33
C SER A 268 12.70 32.40 -1.60
N TYR A 269 12.55 32.76 -0.32
CA TYR A 269 11.43 32.31 0.50
C TYR A 269 10.07 32.74 -0.08
N THR A 270 9.97 33.99 -0.56
CA THR A 270 8.76 34.49 -1.22
C THR A 270 8.39 33.68 -2.46
N SER A 271 9.39 33.30 -3.26
CA SER A 271 9.16 32.46 -4.44
C SER A 271 8.72 31.05 -4.03
N ALA A 272 9.32 30.48 -2.99
CA ALA A 272 8.89 29.18 -2.44
C ALA A 272 7.43 29.25 -1.97
N LEU A 273 7.07 30.28 -1.22
CA LEU A 273 5.72 30.49 -0.72
C LEU A 273 4.71 30.64 -1.86
N ALA A 274 5.02 31.47 -2.85
CA ALA A 274 4.18 31.68 -4.02
C ALA A 274 3.96 30.39 -4.82
N GLN A 275 4.98 29.53 -4.94
CA GLN A 275 4.86 28.23 -5.58
C GLN A 275 3.95 27.29 -4.79
N VAL A 276 4.12 27.21 -3.47
CA VAL A 276 3.36 26.32 -2.60
C VAL A 276 1.88 26.68 -2.53
N ILE A 277 1.56 27.98 -2.52
CA ILE A 277 0.18 28.49 -2.52
C ILE A 277 -0.57 28.08 -3.79
N GLN A 278 0.11 28.10 -4.93
CA GLN A 278 -0.48 27.76 -6.24
C GLN A 278 -0.63 26.26 -6.47
N LEU A 279 0.05 25.43 -5.69
CA LEU A 279 -0.09 23.97 -5.81
C LEU A 279 -1.42 23.53 -5.22
N SER A 280 -2.08 22.64 -5.95
CA SER A 280 -3.28 21.97 -5.45
C SER A 280 -2.94 21.22 -4.17
N GLY A 281 -3.78 21.33 -3.16
CA GLY A 281 -3.60 20.59 -1.92
C GLY A 281 -3.65 19.08 -2.17
N ILE A 282 -2.75 18.34 -1.51
CA ILE A 282 -2.67 16.87 -1.59
C ILE A 282 -3.96 16.21 -1.10
N SER A 283 -4.74 16.91 -0.30
CA SER A 283 -6.05 16.49 0.20
C SER A 283 -7.16 16.46 -0.87
N GLY A 284 -6.90 16.93 -2.09
CA GLY A 284 -7.92 17.14 -3.12
C GLY A 284 -8.74 18.42 -2.93
N LYS A 285 -8.48 19.18 -1.86
CA LYS A 285 -8.98 20.54 -1.59
C LYS A 285 -7.84 21.54 -1.60
N GLY A 286 -8.13 22.79 -1.92
CA GLY A 286 -7.16 23.88 -1.84
C GLY A 286 -6.67 24.07 -0.39
N ASN A 287 -5.42 24.45 -0.23
CA ASN A 287 -4.91 24.87 1.07
C ASN A 287 -5.50 26.25 1.41
N ASN A 288 -5.75 26.52 2.68
CA ASN A 288 -6.41 27.73 3.15
C ASN A 288 -5.72 28.42 4.34
N LEU A 289 -4.73 27.77 4.94
CA LEU A 289 -4.05 28.26 6.13
C LEU A 289 -2.54 28.12 5.98
N ILE A 290 -1.79 29.18 6.31
CA ILE A 290 -0.34 29.15 6.33
C ILE A 290 0.16 29.37 7.75
N LEU A 291 1.13 28.56 8.14
CA LEU A 291 1.85 28.70 9.39
C LEU A 291 3.24 29.28 9.13
N PHE A 292 3.49 30.47 9.69
CA PHE A 292 4.81 31.04 9.80
C PHE A 292 5.39 30.77 11.18
N GLU A 293 6.70 30.65 11.23
CA GLU A 293 7.45 30.59 12.46
C GLU A 293 8.51 31.70 12.49
N TYR A 294 8.75 32.26 13.65
CA TYR A 294 9.83 33.19 13.86
C TYR A 294 10.43 33.10 15.27
N GLU A 295 11.69 33.44 15.38
CA GLU A 295 12.39 33.52 16.64
C GLU A 295 12.49 35.02 17.07
N SER A 296 12.24 35.30 18.35
CA SER A 296 12.23 36.68 18.87
C SER A 296 13.56 37.43 18.73
N THR A 297 14.64 36.68 18.57
CA THR A 297 16.01 37.20 18.42
C THR A 297 16.34 37.55 16.96
N GLN A 298 15.56 37.02 16.00
CA GLN A 298 15.83 37.15 14.56
C GLN A 298 14.77 38.06 13.90
N THR A 299 15.09 39.34 13.79
CA THR A 299 14.21 40.34 13.18
C THR A 299 13.96 40.10 11.67
N GLU A 300 14.91 39.43 11.00
CA GLU A 300 14.80 39.09 9.57
C GLU A 300 13.67 38.13 9.26
N GLU A 301 13.39 37.16 10.15
CA GLU A 301 12.27 36.25 9.98
C GLU A 301 10.92 36.95 10.04
N LEU A 302 10.77 37.92 10.93
CA LEU A 302 9.55 38.73 11.01
C LEU A 302 9.37 39.58 9.75
N GLN A 303 10.46 40.14 9.20
CA GLN A 303 10.42 40.89 7.96
C GLN A 303 9.94 40.01 6.79
N LYS A 304 10.42 38.76 6.68
CA LYS A 304 9.93 37.79 5.67
C LYS A 304 8.40 37.59 5.76
N ILE A 305 7.85 37.59 6.98
CA ILE A 305 6.40 37.43 7.17
C ILE A 305 5.66 38.68 6.67
N ILE A 306 6.16 39.87 7.03
CA ILE A 306 5.57 41.15 6.64
C ILE A 306 5.57 41.31 5.11
N ASP A 307 6.69 41.02 4.47
CA ASP A 307 6.86 41.15 3.02
C ASP A 307 5.90 40.25 2.23
N ASN A 308 5.54 39.10 2.80
CA ASN A 308 4.65 38.13 2.16
C ASN A 308 3.17 38.29 2.54
N PHE A 309 2.84 39.17 3.51
CA PHE A 309 1.47 39.32 3.99
C PHE A 309 0.49 39.79 2.92
N GLN A 310 0.91 40.67 2.04
CA GLN A 310 0.06 41.18 0.95
C GLN A 310 -0.26 40.08 -0.07
N LEU A 311 0.69 39.17 -0.37
CA LEU A 311 0.49 38.02 -1.23
C LEU A 311 -0.58 37.08 -0.66
N LEU A 312 -0.52 36.83 0.64
CA LEU A 312 -1.47 35.96 1.34
C LEU A 312 -2.87 36.55 1.40
N LYS A 313 -2.97 37.83 1.67
CA LYS A 313 -4.24 38.56 1.65
C LYS A 313 -4.90 38.53 0.28
N ALA A 314 -4.11 38.69 -0.79
CA ALA A 314 -4.61 38.63 -2.17
C ALA A 314 -5.08 37.22 -2.58
N THR A 315 -4.59 36.19 -1.92
CA THR A 315 -4.94 34.75 -2.20
C THR A 315 -5.92 34.19 -1.18
N GLU A 316 -6.49 35.04 -0.29
CA GLU A 316 -7.50 34.64 0.72
C GLU A 316 -7.04 33.51 1.67
N PHE A 317 -5.73 33.47 1.99
CA PHE A 317 -5.20 32.55 2.97
C PHE A 317 -5.31 33.09 4.39
N ASP A 318 -5.76 32.27 5.30
CA ASP A 318 -5.63 32.53 6.73
C ASP A 318 -4.16 32.40 7.16
N VAL A 319 -3.73 33.21 8.12
CA VAL A 319 -2.33 33.26 8.56
C VAL A 319 -2.25 32.92 10.04
N CYS A 320 -1.45 31.93 10.35
CA CYS A 320 -1.06 31.59 11.71
C CYS A 320 0.42 31.91 11.91
N ILE A 321 0.77 32.60 13.00
CA ILE A 321 2.15 32.97 13.31
C ILE A 321 2.56 32.33 14.63
N LEU A 322 3.62 31.51 14.56
CA LEU A 322 4.21 30.85 15.71
C LEU A 322 5.49 31.60 16.12
N ARG A 323 5.50 32.11 17.34
CA ARG A 323 6.73 32.56 17.97
C ARG A 323 7.44 31.39 18.60
N LYS A 324 8.63 31.03 18.13
CA LYS A 324 9.48 30.00 18.74
C LYS A 324 9.86 30.38 20.17
N SER A 325 9.85 29.42 21.04
CA SER A 325 10.25 29.58 22.45
C SER A 325 11.36 28.56 22.77
N PHE A 326 12.28 28.95 23.64
CA PHE A 326 13.29 28.00 24.18
C PHE A 326 12.68 26.82 24.96
N ARG A 327 11.39 26.90 25.30
CA ARG A 327 10.66 25.80 25.93
C ARG A 327 9.78 25.12 24.85
N SER A 328 10.04 23.85 24.59
CA SER A 328 9.16 23.07 23.73
C SER A 328 7.72 23.03 24.28
N PHE A 329 6.75 22.85 23.40
CA PHE A 329 5.31 22.78 23.80
C PHE A 329 5.04 21.68 24.82
N GLY A 330 5.90 20.67 24.91
CA GLY A 330 5.68 19.48 25.75
C GLY A 330 4.39 18.73 25.37
N ASN A 331 3.97 17.82 26.23
CA ASN A 331 2.72 17.06 26.02
C ASN A 331 1.51 17.87 26.52
N LYS A 332 1.03 18.82 25.76
CA LYS A 332 -0.21 19.55 26.06
C LYS A 332 -1.42 18.78 25.53
N LYS A 333 -2.48 18.72 26.32
CA LYS A 333 -3.73 18.02 25.94
C LYS A 333 -4.74 18.92 25.21
N SER A 334 -4.57 20.21 25.25
CA SER A 334 -5.48 21.20 24.66
C SER A 334 -4.75 22.46 24.25
N ILE A 335 -5.27 23.12 23.20
CA ILE A 335 -4.91 24.48 22.80
C ILE A 335 -6.09 25.37 23.19
N HIS A 336 -5.82 26.42 23.95
CA HIS A 336 -6.80 27.45 24.27
C HIS A 336 -6.64 28.59 23.26
N ILE A 337 -7.70 28.91 22.55
CA ILE A 337 -7.77 30.05 21.64
C ILE A 337 -8.51 31.15 22.39
N TRP A 338 -7.90 32.30 22.52
CA TRP A 338 -8.45 33.49 23.20
C TRP A 338 -8.94 34.49 22.18
#